data_01e6b7bccea5ee155ee5358a9e99da82
#
_entry.id   01e6b7bccea5ee155ee5358a9e99da82
#
_cell.length_a   1.000
_cell.length_b   1.000
_cell.length_c   1.000
_cell.angle_alpha   90.00
_cell.angle_beta   90.00
_cell.angle_gamma   90.00
#
_symmetry.space_group_name_H-M   'P 1'
#
loop_
_entity.id
_entity.type
_entity.pdbx_description
1 polymer ?
#
loop_
_entity_poly.entity_id
_entity_poly.type
_entity_poly.pdbx_seq_one_letter_code
_entity_poly.pdbx_strand_id
1 'polypeptide(L)'
;MSEKVCIICNLNCSRREMDMAKLGVYLQLNGYNLVRDEMIADYIVVTSCGFINETTKMALEQIERVKKYSAKIIVTGCVPDTDIEKLKSIFSGIVIRNTELEKFDDIFGKFHKLKDIPDVHDMAWGSKYFCVEVSRGCPENCSYCATRWAVGKLHSKPVEKCVSEIKLFNESNA
;
A
#
# COMPACT_ATOMS: atom_id res chain seq x y z
N MET A 1 -14.16 -21.54 0.74
CA MET A 1 -12.70 -21.38 0.93
C MET A 1 -12.42 -19.89 0.99
N SER A 2 -11.51 -19.44 1.85
CA SER A 2 -11.12 -18.04 1.96
C SER A 2 -10.25 -17.66 0.75
N GLU A 3 -10.55 -16.53 0.11
CA GLU A 3 -9.79 -16.01 -1.02
C GLU A 3 -8.37 -15.60 -0.60
N LYS A 4 -7.41 -15.82 -1.48
CA LYS A 4 -5.98 -15.63 -1.23
C LYS A 4 -5.50 -14.34 -1.87
N VAL A 5 -4.76 -13.54 -1.12
CA VAL A 5 -4.20 -12.26 -1.59
C VAL A 5 -2.69 -12.27 -1.45
N CYS A 6 -1.98 -11.99 -2.54
CA CYS A 6 -0.55 -11.76 -2.56
C CYS A 6 -0.28 -10.25 -2.63
N ILE A 7 0.51 -9.72 -1.70
CA ILE A 7 0.94 -8.32 -1.70
C ILE A 7 2.40 -8.28 -2.14
N ILE A 8 2.69 -7.53 -3.21
CA ILE A 8 4.03 -7.31 -3.72
C ILE A 8 4.47 -5.88 -3.39
N CYS A 9 5.42 -5.77 -2.47
CA CYS A 9 5.99 -4.49 -2.01
C CYS A 9 7.52 -4.57 -1.99
N ASN A 10 8.17 -4.39 -3.15
CA ASN A 10 9.61 -4.54 -3.32
C ASN A 10 10.27 -3.16 -3.49
N LEU A 11 10.02 -2.19 -2.58
CA LEU A 11 10.32 -0.79 -2.87
C LEU A 11 11.32 -0.11 -1.94
N ASN A 12 11.78 -0.73 -0.87
CA ASN A 12 12.61 -0.08 0.16
C ASN A 12 12.08 1.33 0.55
N CYS A 13 10.76 1.49 0.61
CA CYS A 13 10.08 2.74 0.93
C CYS A 13 9.19 2.54 2.14
N SER A 14 9.63 2.99 3.31
CA SER A 14 8.94 2.81 4.59
C SER A 14 7.46 3.20 4.54
N ARG A 15 7.13 4.27 3.83
CA ARG A 15 5.73 4.71 3.67
C ARG A 15 4.88 3.65 2.96
N ARG A 16 5.36 3.11 1.85
CA ARG A 16 4.61 2.09 1.10
C ARG A 16 4.57 0.76 1.84
N GLU A 17 5.64 0.44 2.54
CA GLU A 17 5.68 -0.74 3.42
C GLU A 17 4.63 -0.63 4.52
N MET A 18 4.49 0.54 5.17
CA MET A 18 3.44 0.78 6.16
C MET A 18 2.03 0.66 5.56
N ASP A 19 1.77 1.26 4.40
CA ASP A 19 0.47 1.12 3.73
C ASP A 19 0.14 -0.35 3.44
N MET A 20 1.12 -1.12 3.00
CA MET A 20 0.93 -2.54 2.68
C MET A 20 0.84 -3.42 3.93
N ALA A 21 1.56 -3.08 5.00
CA ALA A 21 1.40 -3.75 6.30
C ALA A 21 -0.02 -3.52 6.86
N LYS A 22 -0.49 -2.27 6.84
CA LYS A 22 -1.87 -1.92 7.21
C LYS A 22 -2.89 -2.68 6.35
N LEU A 23 -2.69 -2.72 5.04
CA LEU A 23 -3.54 -3.47 4.11
C LEU A 23 -3.53 -4.97 4.45
N GLY A 24 -2.38 -5.53 4.82
CA GLY A 24 -2.27 -6.93 5.22
C GLY A 24 -3.14 -7.27 6.44
N VAL A 25 -3.06 -6.47 7.50
CA VAL A 25 -3.91 -6.62 8.68
C VAL A 25 -5.39 -6.48 8.32
N TYR A 26 -5.73 -5.45 7.54
CA TYR A 26 -7.10 -5.22 7.06
C TYR A 26 -7.66 -6.43 6.30
N LEU A 27 -6.88 -7.02 5.39
CA LEU A 27 -7.30 -8.19 4.62
C LEU A 27 -7.57 -9.40 5.51
N GLN A 28 -6.68 -9.66 6.49
CA GLN A 28 -6.85 -10.76 7.43
C GLN A 28 -8.11 -10.59 8.28
N LEU A 29 -8.38 -9.39 8.80
CA LEU A 29 -9.59 -9.07 9.55
C LEU A 29 -10.87 -9.18 8.71
N ASN A 30 -10.78 -9.02 7.39
CA ASN A 30 -11.87 -9.25 6.45
C ASN A 30 -11.96 -10.70 5.92
N GLY A 31 -11.17 -11.61 6.49
CA GLY A 31 -11.27 -13.06 6.22
C GLY A 31 -10.52 -13.51 4.96
N TYR A 32 -9.56 -12.71 4.46
CA TYR A 32 -8.68 -13.11 3.37
C TYR A 32 -7.41 -13.79 3.90
N ASN A 33 -6.87 -14.73 3.12
CA ASN A 33 -5.59 -15.37 3.41
C ASN A 33 -4.45 -14.68 2.68
N LEU A 34 -3.46 -14.17 3.43
CA LEU A 34 -2.23 -13.65 2.81
C LEU A 34 -1.33 -14.80 2.37
N VAL A 35 -0.90 -14.75 1.12
CA VAL A 35 0.04 -15.71 0.53
C VAL A 35 1.24 -14.98 -0.07
N ARG A 36 2.40 -15.68 -0.12
CA ARG A 36 3.61 -15.15 -0.75
C ARG A 36 3.76 -15.62 -2.21
N ASP A 37 3.13 -16.71 -2.55
CA ASP A 37 3.19 -17.28 -3.89
C ASP A 37 2.10 -16.68 -4.77
N GLU A 38 2.52 -15.98 -5.80
CA GLU A 38 1.64 -15.34 -6.79
C GLU A 38 0.82 -16.34 -7.60
N MET A 39 1.32 -17.58 -7.75
CA MET A 39 0.66 -18.62 -8.56
C MET A 39 -0.65 -19.11 -7.95
N ILE A 40 -0.77 -19.06 -6.62
CA ILE A 40 -1.95 -19.56 -5.90
C ILE A 40 -2.88 -18.44 -5.43
N ALA A 41 -2.55 -17.18 -5.74
CA ALA A 41 -3.32 -16.02 -5.33
C ALA A 41 -4.56 -15.85 -6.20
N ASP A 42 -5.68 -15.45 -5.57
CA ASP A 42 -6.90 -15.00 -6.25
C ASP A 42 -6.79 -13.50 -6.61
N TYR A 43 -6.05 -12.75 -5.78
CA TYR A 43 -5.74 -11.33 -5.99
C TYR A 43 -4.24 -11.09 -5.82
N ILE A 44 -3.68 -10.23 -6.66
CA ILE A 44 -2.31 -9.72 -6.52
C ILE A 44 -2.37 -8.20 -6.39
N VAL A 45 -1.94 -7.67 -5.25
CA VAL A 45 -1.78 -6.24 -5.04
C VAL A 45 -0.32 -5.87 -5.27
N VAL A 46 -0.07 -5.04 -6.30
CA VAL A 46 1.28 -4.56 -6.63
C VAL A 46 1.40 -3.11 -6.23
N THR A 47 2.32 -2.80 -5.31
CA THR A 47 2.66 -1.41 -5.02
C THR A 47 3.82 -0.94 -5.88
N SER A 48 3.74 0.30 -6.38
CA SER A 48 4.63 0.86 -7.40
C SER A 48 5.33 2.12 -6.92
N CYS A 49 6.58 2.32 -7.35
CA CYS A 49 7.36 3.53 -7.09
C CYS A 49 7.47 4.39 -8.35
N GLY A 50 7.09 5.67 -8.24
CA GLY A 50 7.20 6.67 -9.30
C GLY A 50 8.12 7.84 -8.90
N PHE A 51 9.16 7.58 -8.08
CA PHE A 51 10.04 8.63 -7.57
C PHE A 51 11.04 9.11 -8.61
N ILE A 52 11.66 8.18 -9.35
CA ILE A 52 12.59 8.43 -10.46
C ILE A 52 12.26 7.50 -11.62
N ASN A 53 12.80 7.80 -12.81
CA ASN A 53 12.51 7.01 -14.01
C ASN A 53 12.86 5.53 -13.86
N GLU A 54 13.97 5.21 -13.22
CA GLU A 54 14.44 3.85 -12.99
C GLU A 54 13.44 3.07 -12.14
N THR A 55 12.96 3.65 -11.03
CA THR A 55 11.97 2.99 -10.17
C THR A 55 10.60 2.87 -10.84
N THR A 56 10.21 3.86 -11.66
CA THR A 56 9.01 3.77 -12.49
C THR A 56 9.12 2.60 -13.47
N LYS A 57 10.26 2.47 -14.17
CA LYS A 57 10.50 1.37 -15.11
C LYS A 57 10.42 0.01 -14.42
N MET A 58 11.11 -0.16 -13.29
CA MET A 58 11.07 -1.39 -12.50
C MET A 58 9.63 -1.74 -12.05
N ALA A 59 8.85 -0.73 -11.65
CA ALA A 59 7.46 -0.92 -11.26
C ALA A 59 6.59 -1.40 -12.44
N LEU A 60 6.75 -0.81 -13.63
CA LEU A 60 6.04 -1.21 -14.84
C LEU A 60 6.42 -2.63 -15.27
N GLU A 61 7.71 -2.99 -15.22
CA GLU A 61 8.18 -4.37 -15.49
C GLU A 61 7.60 -5.37 -14.50
N GLN A 62 7.51 -4.99 -13.22
CA GLN A 62 6.87 -5.83 -12.19
C GLN A 62 5.38 -6.05 -12.48
N ILE A 63 4.66 -5.02 -12.90
CA ILE A 63 3.25 -5.12 -13.28
C ILE A 63 3.08 -6.02 -14.50
N GLU A 64 3.92 -5.86 -15.53
CA GLU A 64 3.92 -6.76 -16.70
C GLU A 64 4.17 -8.20 -16.31
N ARG A 65 5.15 -8.44 -15.42
CA ARG A 65 5.52 -9.78 -14.97
C ARG A 65 4.33 -10.54 -14.33
N VAL A 66 3.51 -9.85 -13.55
CA VAL A 66 2.41 -10.51 -12.83
C VAL A 66 1.18 -10.77 -13.72
N LYS A 67 1.08 -10.15 -14.88
CA LYS A 67 -0.04 -10.36 -15.82
C LYS A 67 -0.16 -11.79 -16.36
N LYS A 68 0.90 -12.58 -16.23
CA LYS A 68 0.87 -14.00 -16.60
C LYS A 68 0.03 -14.87 -15.67
N TYR A 69 -0.29 -14.39 -14.46
CA TYR A 69 -1.10 -15.14 -13.50
C TYR A 69 -2.59 -14.89 -13.73
N SER A 70 -3.43 -15.84 -13.36
CA SER A 70 -4.90 -15.74 -13.49
C SER A 70 -5.55 -14.89 -12.39
N ALA A 71 -4.76 -14.39 -11.43
CA ALA A 71 -5.22 -13.57 -10.34
C ALA A 71 -5.78 -12.22 -10.82
N LYS A 72 -6.72 -11.65 -10.07
CA LYS A 72 -7.14 -10.26 -10.25
C LYS A 72 -6.05 -9.32 -9.76
N ILE A 73 -5.48 -8.52 -10.66
CA ILE A 73 -4.38 -7.61 -10.33
C ILE A 73 -4.92 -6.25 -9.95
N ILE A 74 -4.41 -5.71 -8.85
CA ILE A 74 -4.67 -4.36 -8.36
C ILE A 74 -3.33 -3.62 -8.27
N VAL A 75 -3.22 -2.49 -8.96
CA VAL A 75 -2.02 -1.66 -8.92
C VAL A 75 -2.27 -0.46 -8.02
N THR A 76 -1.34 -0.23 -7.09
CA THR A 76 -1.32 0.95 -6.21
C THR A 76 0.09 1.53 -6.11
N GLY A 77 0.31 2.46 -5.19
CA GLY A 77 1.61 3.10 -5.02
C GLY A 77 1.70 4.43 -5.75
N CYS A 78 2.93 4.86 -6.09
CA CYS A 78 3.16 6.21 -6.61
C CYS A 78 2.87 6.35 -8.12
N VAL A 79 3.14 5.32 -8.93
CA VAL A 79 2.96 5.40 -10.40
C VAL A 79 1.55 5.82 -10.83
N PRO A 80 0.45 5.37 -10.19
CA PRO A 80 -0.89 5.86 -10.48
C PRO A 80 -1.08 7.38 -10.38
N ASP A 81 -0.25 8.04 -9.57
CA ASP A 81 -0.33 9.50 -9.37
C ASP A 81 0.73 10.27 -10.17
N THR A 82 1.87 9.64 -10.50
CA THR A 82 3.01 10.32 -11.14
C THR A 82 3.09 10.05 -12.65
N ASP A 83 2.72 8.86 -13.11
CA ASP A 83 2.91 8.39 -14.48
C ASP A 83 1.72 7.55 -14.98
N ILE A 84 0.51 8.01 -14.73
CA ILE A 84 -0.72 7.27 -15.05
C ILE A 84 -0.82 6.86 -16.53
N GLU A 85 -0.33 7.69 -17.46
CA GLU A 85 -0.41 7.38 -18.89
C GLU A 85 0.53 6.22 -19.28
N LYS A 86 1.73 6.16 -18.68
CA LYS A 86 2.61 5.00 -18.85
C LYS A 86 1.98 3.73 -18.27
N LEU A 87 1.33 3.86 -17.10
CA LEU A 87 0.64 2.72 -16.50
C LEU A 87 -0.51 2.23 -17.40
N LYS A 88 -1.37 3.12 -17.89
CA LYS A 88 -2.49 2.78 -18.78
C LYS A 88 -2.06 2.15 -20.09
N SER A 89 -0.87 2.48 -20.60
CA SER A 89 -0.35 1.88 -21.85
C SER A 89 -0.06 0.40 -21.72
N ILE A 90 0.15 -0.10 -20.48
CA ILE A 90 0.48 -1.51 -20.22
C ILE A 90 -0.58 -2.24 -19.38
N PHE A 91 -1.43 -1.53 -18.65
CA PHE A 91 -2.35 -2.12 -17.69
C PHE A 91 -3.73 -1.47 -17.73
N SER A 92 -4.77 -2.28 -17.91
CA SER A 92 -6.18 -1.86 -17.97
C SER A 92 -7.03 -2.36 -16.79
N GLY A 93 -6.40 -2.92 -15.76
CA GLY A 93 -7.09 -3.47 -14.59
C GLY A 93 -7.38 -2.42 -13.51
N ILE A 94 -7.55 -2.89 -12.28
CA ILE A 94 -7.91 -2.05 -11.13
C ILE A 94 -6.70 -1.22 -10.69
N VAL A 95 -6.87 0.09 -10.62
CA VAL A 95 -5.84 1.04 -10.16
C VAL A 95 -6.38 1.83 -8.97
N ILE A 96 -5.66 1.81 -7.84
CA ILE A 96 -6.00 2.55 -6.63
C ILE A 96 -4.85 3.53 -6.34
N ARG A 97 -5.16 4.82 -6.31
CA ARG A 97 -4.20 5.88 -5.99
C ARG A 97 -3.87 5.90 -4.50
N ASN A 98 -2.69 6.40 -4.15
CA ASN A 98 -2.30 6.56 -2.74
C ASN A 98 -3.21 7.49 -1.95
N THR A 99 -3.86 8.43 -2.61
CA THR A 99 -4.83 9.36 -2.01
C THR A 99 -6.23 8.79 -1.90
N GLU A 100 -6.44 7.55 -2.35
CA GLU A 100 -7.75 6.90 -2.45
C GLU A 100 -7.70 5.45 -1.92
N LEU A 101 -6.85 5.18 -0.92
CA LEU A 101 -6.65 3.81 -0.39
C LEU A 101 -7.95 3.22 0.20
N GLU A 102 -8.89 4.05 0.63
CA GLU A 102 -10.21 3.62 1.07
C GLU A 102 -11.00 2.85 0.00
N LYS A 103 -10.65 2.99 -1.28
CA LYS A 103 -11.24 2.18 -2.36
C LYS A 103 -10.95 0.68 -2.25
N PHE A 104 -9.98 0.28 -1.42
CA PHE A 104 -9.84 -1.13 -1.06
C PHE A 104 -11.07 -1.68 -0.35
N ASP A 105 -11.85 -0.84 0.32
CA ASP A 105 -13.10 -1.25 0.99
C ASP A 105 -14.16 -1.70 -0.02
N ASP A 106 -14.16 -1.16 -1.24
CA ASP A 106 -15.10 -1.56 -2.31
C ASP A 106 -14.81 -2.98 -2.83
N ILE A 107 -13.57 -3.45 -2.65
CA ILE A 107 -13.12 -4.76 -3.15
C ILE A 107 -13.11 -5.80 -2.03
N PHE A 108 -12.60 -5.43 -0.86
CA PHE A 108 -12.26 -6.35 0.21
C PHE A 108 -13.04 -6.12 1.51
N GLY A 109 -13.77 -5.01 1.64
CA GLY A 109 -14.45 -4.61 2.86
C GLY A 109 -15.69 -5.46 3.16
N LYS A 110 -15.56 -6.45 4.04
CA LYS A 110 -16.65 -7.31 4.51
C LYS A 110 -17.09 -6.93 5.93
N PHE A 111 -16.15 -6.76 6.84
CA PHE A 111 -16.41 -6.57 8.27
C PHE A 111 -15.76 -5.30 8.82
N HIS A 112 -14.61 -4.92 8.28
CA HIS A 112 -13.79 -3.81 8.74
C HIS A 112 -13.50 -2.86 7.58
N LYS A 113 -13.31 -1.57 7.90
CA LYS A 113 -12.86 -0.56 6.93
C LYS A 113 -11.38 -0.28 7.10
N LEU A 114 -10.69 0.01 6.00
CA LEU A 114 -9.25 0.27 6.02
C LEU A 114 -8.87 1.44 6.96
N LYS A 115 -9.71 2.48 7.03
CA LYS A 115 -9.50 3.65 7.91
C LYS A 115 -9.50 3.31 9.40
N ASP A 116 -10.15 2.20 9.80
CA ASP A 116 -10.28 1.79 11.19
C ASP A 116 -9.08 0.96 11.67
N ILE A 117 -8.20 0.55 10.76
CA ILE A 117 -6.96 -0.15 11.09
C ILE A 117 -5.90 0.87 11.55
N PRO A 118 -5.23 0.66 12.69
CA PRO A 118 -4.17 1.55 13.18
C PRO A 118 -3.06 1.76 12.17
N ASP A 119 -2.42 2.95 12.21
CA ASP A 119 -1.24 3.26 11.39
C ASP A 119 0.06 3.00 12.15
N VAL A 120 0.09 1.92 12.92
CA VAL A 120 1.26 1.41 13.62
C VAL A 120 1.47 -0.02 13.19
N HIS A 121 2.57 -0.29 12.52
CA HIS A 121 2.85 -1.61 12.00
C HIS A 121 4.29 -1.98 12.27
N ASP A 122 4.51 -3.26 12.55
CA ASP A 122 5.83 -3.84 12.52
C ASP A 122 6.38 -3.69 11.10
N MET A 123 7.54 -3.01 10.99
CA MET A 123 8.17 -2.83 9.69
C MET A 123 8.67 -4.17 9.19
N ALA A 124 7.96 -4.65 8.24
CA ALA A 124 8.27 -5.70 7.32
C ALA A 124 9.21 -6.81 7.80
N TRP A 125 8.66 -7.97 8.04
CA TRP A 125 9.37 -9.21 7.77
C TRP A 125 10.63 -9.44 8.61
N GLY A 126 10.59 -9.08 9.90
CA GLY A 126 11.67 -9.35 10.86
C GLY A 126 12.54 -8.13 11.20
N SER A 127 12.11 -6.93 10.96
CA SER A 127 12.79 -5.76 11.50
C SER A 127 12.58 -5.65 13.02
N LYS A 128 13.60 -5.15 13.73
CA LYS A 128 13.51 -4.87 15.19
C LYS A 128 12.75 -3.57 15.48
N TYR A 129 12.22 -2.90 14.48
CA TYR A 129 11.62 -1.59 14.58
C TYR A 129 10.19 -1.60 14.06
N PHE A 130 9.31 -0.92 14.75
CA PHE A 130 7.98 -0.57 14.24
C PHE A 130 7.96 0.90 13.83
N CYS A 131 7.06 1.25 12.91
CA CYS A 131 6.86 2.61 12.47
C CYS A 131 5.48 3.11 12.83
N VAL A 132 5.42 4.40 13.19
CA VAL A 132 4.18 5.13 13.44
C VAL A 132 4.07 6.25 12.42
N GLU A 133 2.99 6.31 11.66
CA GLU A 133 2.73 7.46 10.82
C GLU A 133 2.18 8.61 11.67
N VAL A 134 2.96 9.70 11.77
CA VAL A 134 2.57 10.92 12.50
C VAL A 134 2.00 11.97 11.57
N SER A 135 2.37 11.93 10.28
CA SER A 135 1.84 12.84 9.26
C SER A 135 2.01 12.23 7.86
N ARG A 136 1.13 12.63 6.95
CA ARG A 136 1.16 12.25 5.53
C ARG A 136 1.02 13.49 4.66
N GLY A 137 1.62 13.47 3.46
CA GLY A 137 1.52 14.58 2.51
C GLY A 137 2.68 15.56 2.59
N CYS A 138 2.59 16.64 1.81
CA CYS A 138 3.59 17.69 1.74
C CYS A 138 2.90 19.06 1.60
N PRO A 139 3.32 20.09 2.34
CA PRO A 139 2.76 21.44 2.22
C PRO A 139 3.30 22.18 0.98
N GLU A 140 4.44 21.71 0.43
CA GLU A 140 5.16 22.38 -0.62
C GLU A 140 4.59 22.14 -2.03
N ASN A 141 4.90 23.07 -2.94
CA ASN A 141 4.44 23.02 -4.33
C ASN A 141 5.61 23.03 -5.33
N CYS A 142 6.68 22.27 -5.05
CA CYS A 142 7.87 22.24 -5.89
C CYS A 142 7.55 21.68 -7.28
N SER A 143 7.90 22.44 -8.33
CA SER A 143 7.55 22.09 -9.73
C SER A 143 8.21 20.80 -10.22
N TYR A 144 9.36 20.44 -9.66
CA TYR A 144 10.15 19.24 -10.00
C TYR A 144 9.77 17.99 -9.20
N CYS A 145 8.90 18.11 -8.19
CA CYS A 145 8.68 17.00 -7.25
C CYS A 145 7.51 16.11 -7.65
N ALA A 146 7.80 14.94 -8.19
CA ALA A 146 6.78 13.93 -8.47
C ALA A 146 6.09 13.41 -7.19
N THR A 147 6.83 13.30 -6.09
CA THR A 147 6.34 12.75 -4.81
C THR A 147 5.12 13.50 -4.29
N ARG A 148 5.05 14.81 -4.45
CA ARG A 148 3.90 15.63 -3.98
C ARG A 148 2.56 15.14 -4.54
N TRP A 149 2.55 14.67 -5.76
CA TRP A 149 1.34 14.14 -6.41
C TRP A 149 0.89 12.84 -5.75
N ALA A 150 1.86 11.99 -5.43
CA ALA A 150 1.60 10.67 -4.85
C ALA A 150 1.29 10.70 -3.35
N VAL A 151 1.66 11.77 -2.63
CA VAL A 151 1.44 11.84 -1.17
C VAL A 151 0.29 12.76 -0.76
N GLY A 152 -0.17 13.62 -1.67
CA GLY A 152 -1.24 14.56 -1.43
C GLY A 152 -0.87 15.73 -0.52
N LYS A 153 -1.87 16.47 -0.04
CA LYS A 153 -1.70 17.59 0.89
C LYS A 153 -1.27 17.10 2.26
N LEU A 154 -0.51 17.95 2.98
CA LEU A 154 -0.08 17.64 4.34
C LEU A 154 -1.28 17.44 5.27
N HIS A 155 -1.26 16.33 5.95
CA HIS A 155 -2.23 15.96 6.98
C HIS A 155 -1.49 15.40 8.18
N SER A 156 -1.64 16.03 9.35
CA SER A 156 -1.01 15.58 10.58
C SER A 156 -2.00 14.83 11.45
N LYS A 157 -1.53 13.74 12.06
CA LYS A 157 -2.33 12.96 13.01
C LYS A 157 -2.27 13.63 14.38
N PRO A 158 -3.38 13.68 15.14
CA PRO A 158 -3.35 14.16 16.53
C PRO A 158 -2.35 13.36 17.39
N VAL A 159 -1.61 14.06 18.25
CA VAL A 159 -0.57 13.45 19.11
C VAL A 159 -1.17 12.33 19.98
N GLU A 160 -2.34 12.56 20.55
CA GLU A 160 -3.05 11.61 21.40
C GLU A 160 -3.34 10.31 20.66
N LYS A 161 -3.69 10.40 19.37
CA LYS A 161 -3.91 9.22 18.53
C LYS A 161 -2.61 8.48 18.29
N CYS A 162 -1.52 9.15 17.98
CA CYS A 162 -0.20 8.52 17.82
C CYS A 162 0.22 7.79 19.11
N VAL A 163 0.07 8.44 20.27
CA VAL A 163 0.40 7.83 21.56
C VAL A 163 -0.47 6.60 21.86
N SER A 164 -1.78 6.68 21.58
CA SER A 164 -2.68 5.53 21.80
C SER A 164 -2.34 4.35 20.90
N GLU A 165 -2.00 4.58 19.64
CA GLU A 165 -1.58 3.53 18.71
C GLU A 165 -0.28 2.84 19.16
N ILE A 166 0.73 3.62 19.65
CA ILE A 166 1.97 3.06 20.19
C ILE A 166 1.68 2.18 21.42
N LYS A 167 0.81 2.62 22.31
CA LYS A 167 0.45 1.83 23.50
C LYS A 167 -0.22 0.51 23.12
N LEU A 168 -1.21 0.55 22.24
CA LEU A 168 -1.89 -0.65 21.74
C LEU A 168 -0.91 -1.62 21.07
N PHE A 169 0.04 -1.12 20.27
CA PHE A 169 1.05 -1.95 19.64
C PHE A 169 1.94 -2.65 20.68
N ASN A 170 2.41 -1.92 21.69
CA ASN A 170 3.24 -2.49 22.74
C ASN A 170 2.51 -3.54 23.58
N GLU A 171 1.22 -3.31 23.89
CA GLU A 171 0.39 -4.27 24.64
C GLU A 171 0.11 -5.54 23.85
N SER A 172 -0.03 -5.45 22.52
CA SER A 172 -0.27 -6.63 21.66
C SER A 172 0.99 -7.46 21.36
N ASN A 173 2.18 -6.93 21.64
CA ASN A 173 3.47 -7.58 21.40
C ASN A 173 4.25 -7.89 22.71
N ALA A 174 3.64 -7.68 23.88
CA ALA A 174 4.18 -8.07 25.19
C ALA A 174 3.70 -9.46 25.59
#